data_26681520d801e702db9563500fa78287
#
_entry.id   26681520d801e702db9563500fa78287
#
_cell.length_a   1.000
_cell.length_b   1.000
_cell.length_c   1.000
_cell.angle_alpha   90.00
_cell.angle_beta   90.00
_cell.angle_gamma   90.00
#
_symmetry.space_group_name_H-M   'P 1'
#
loop_
_entity.id
_entity.type
_entity.pdbx_description
1 polymer ?
#
loop_
_entity_poly.entity_id
_entity_poly.type
_entity_poly.pdbx_seq_one_letter_code
_entity_poly.pdbx_strand_id
1 'polypeptide(L)'
;EEATGQDPRFANHGVAPRSAADFAFLLHGLHYLKDDGVMAIILPHGVLFRGGVEAQIRRKLLADGHIDTVIGLPANLFYSTGIPVCILVLKKCKKSDDVLFINAAEHFVKDKRQNRLAESHIDRIIATYRDRTEQERYSRRVSLGEIVDKDYNLNISRYVSTAEDEPEVDLDEVHQELVRIEAELAAATGAHNKFLEELGLRPLPSGAAGLVGPGAGDSAETE
;
A
#
# COMPACT_ATOMS: atom_id res chain seq x y z
N GLU A 1 5.58 -33.09 -11.99
CA GLU A 1 6.14 -32.41 -10.79
C GLU A 1 7.55 -32.89 -10.46
N GLU A 2 7.82 -34.19 -10.50
CA GLU A 2 9.16 -34.75 -10.24
C GLU A 2 10.23 -34.27 -11.22
N ALA A 3 9.91 -34.19 -12.51
CA ALA A 3 10.87 -33.71 -13.53
C ALA A 3 11.25 -32.23 -13.35
N THR A 4 10.33 -31.40 -12.82
CA THR A 4 10.58 -29.97 -12.59
C THR A 4 11.42 -29.73 -11.34
N GLY A 5 11.29 -30.58 -10.30
CA GLY A 5 12.08 -30.49 -9.07
C GLY A 5 13.55 -30.82 -9.25
N GLN A 6 13.91 -31.58 -10.31
CA GLN A 6 15.30 -31.90 -10.66
C GLN A 6 15.95 -30.86 -11.60
N ASP A 7 15.19 -29.89 -12.08
CA ASP A 7 15.71 -28.83 -12.95
C ASP A 7 16.63 -27.89 -12.14
N PRO A 8 17.90 -27.72 -12.56
CA PRO A 8 18.88 -26.92 -11.83
C PRO A 8 18.44 -25.45 -11.61
N ARG A 9 17.54 -24.94 -12.43
CA ARG A 9 16.99 -23.59 -12.26
C ARG A 9 16.19 -23.42 -10.97
N PHE A 10 15.60 -24.50 -10.46
CA PHE A 10 14.70 -24.51 -9.31
C PHE A 10 15.26 -25.25 -8.09
N ALA A 11 16.40 -25.97 -8.27
CA ALA A 11 16.95 -26.84 -7.23
C ALA A 11 17.19 -26.15 -5.89
N ASN A 12 17.68 -24.93 -5.90
CA ASN A 12 18.03 -24.19 -4.68
C ASN A 12 16.82 -23.46 -4.05
N HIS A 13 15.89 -22.99 -4.86
CA HIS A 13 14.82 -22.09 -4.39
C HIS A 13 13.45 -22.76 -4.32
N GLY A 14 13.22 -23.83 -5.09
CA GLY A 14 11.96 -24.55 -5.20
C GLY A 14 11.20 -24.21 -6.47
N VAL A 15 10.14 -24.96 -6.74
CA VAL A 15 9.32 -24.85 -7.95
C VAL A 15 8.12 -23.97 -7.67
N ALA A 16 7.90 -22.95 -8.48
CA ALA A 16 6.75 -22.08 -8.38
C ALA A 16 5.43 -22.87 -8.56
N PRO A 17 4.33 -22.46 -7.90
CA PRO A 17 3.04 -23.12 -8.05
C PRO A 17 2.51 -22.95 -9.48
N ARG A 18 1.79 -23.97 -10.00
CA ARG A 18 1.23 -23.96 -11.36
C ARG A 18 0.26 -22.82 -11.60
N SER A 19 -0.46 -22.41 -10.56
CA SER A 19 -1.44 -21.32 -10.60
C SER A 19 -0.83 -19.93 -10.60
N ALA A 20 0.48 -19.80 -10.22
CA ALA A 20 1.19 -18.52 -10.13
C ALA A 20 2.66 -18.73 -10.49
N ALA A 21 2.95 -18.77 -11.79
CA ALA A 21 4.27 -19.10 -12.33
C ALA A 21 5.26 -17.91 -12.32
N ASP A 22 4.91 -16.79 -11.74
CA ASP A 22 5.71 -15.55 -11.71
C ASP A 22 7.16 -15.82 -11.28
N PHE A 23 7.33 -16.55 -10.17
CA PHE A 23 8.67 -16.93 -9.68
C PHE A 23 9.41 -17.93 -10.57
N ALA A 24 8.74 -18.70 -11.41
CA ALA A 24 9.41 -19.58 -12.35
C ALA A 24 10.22 -18.78 -13.38
N PHE A 25 9.63 -17.69 -13.90
CA PHE A 25 10.32 -16.76 -14.80
C PHE A 25 11.47 -16.03 -14.09
N LEU A 26 11.26 -15.59 -12.86
CA LEU A 26 12.28 -14.94 -12.06
C LEU A 26 13.47 -15.87 -11.82
N LEU A 27 13.23 -17.11 -11.37
CA LEU A 27 14.28 -18.11 -11.09
C LEU A 27 14.99 -18.54 -12.37
N HIS A 28 14.27 -18.65 -13.51
CA HIS A 28 14.89 -18.88 -14.79
C HIS A 28 15.88 -17.78 -15.16
N GLY A 29 15.47 -16.51 -15.05
CA GLY A 29 16.36 -15.38 -15.30
C GLY A 29 17.56 -15.34 -14.35
N LEU A 30 17.33 -15.58 -13.06
CA LEU A 30 18.38 -15.61 -12.04
C LEU A 30 19.40 -16.72 -12.29
N HIS A 31 18.96 -17.90 -12.77
CA HIS A 31 19.86 -19.02 -13.09
C HIS A 31 20.88 -18.64 -14.16
N TYR A 32 20.43 -17.96 -15.23
CA TYR A 32 21.30 -17.55 -16.35
C TYR A 32 22.01 -16.22 -16.12
N LEU A 33 21.73 -15.54 -14.99
CA LEU A 33 22.40 -14.31 -14.66
C LEU A 33 23.87 -14.60 -14.32
N LYS A 34 24.79 -13.79 -14.85
CA LYS A 34 26.21 -13.84 -14.48
C LYS A 34 26.38 -13.46 -13.01
N ASP A 35 27.52 -13.85 -12.42
CA ASP A 35 27.79 -13.59 -11.01
C ASP A 35 27.88 -12.10 -10.69
N ASP A 36 28.31 -11.27 -11.63
CA ASP A 36 28.32 -9.80 -11.54
C ASP A 36 27.08 -9.13 -12.17
N GLY A 37 26.10 -9.95 -12.60
CA GLY A 37 24.94 -9.50 -13.35
C GLY A 37 23.87 -8.85 -12.49
N VAL A 38 23.08 -7.99 -13.15
CA VAL A 38 21.86 -7.35 -12.61
C VAL A 38 20.69 -7.72 -13.49
N MET A 39 19.58 -8.11 -12.88
CA MET A 39 18.33 -8.41 -13.57
C MET A 39 17.22 -7.54 -13.00
N ALA A 40 16.41 -6.94 -13.86
CA ALA A 40 15.16 -6.29 -13.48
C ALA A 40 14.00 -7.03 -14.14
N ILE A 41 12.98 -7.37 -13.37
CA ILE A 41 11.80 -8.09 -13.86
C ILE A 41 10.53 -7.41 -13.34
N ILE A 42 9.56 -7.24 -14.25
CA ILE A 42 8.24 -6.69 -13.90
C ILE A 42 7.33 -7.85 -13.50
N LEU A 43 6.71 -7.73 -12.34
CA LEU A 43 5.84 -8.75 -11.76
C LEU A 43 4.61 -8.12 -11.12
N PRO A 44 3.50 -8.86 -10.95
CA PRO A 44 2.37 -8.41 -10.16
C PRO A 44 2.75 -8.21 -8.69
N HIS A 45 2.14 -7.24 -8.00
CA HIS A 45 2.41 -7.00 -6.57
C HIS A 45 2.24 -8.24 -5.69
N GLY A 46 1.40 -9.20 -6.09
CA GLY A 46 1.17 -10.44 -5.37
C GLY A 46 2.44 -11.20 -4.98
N VAL A 47 3.48 -11.18 -5.83
CA VAL A 47 4.76 -11.85 -5.57
C VAL A 47 5.44 -11.33 -4.30
N LEU A 48 5.15 -10.12 -3.89
CA LEU A 48 5.75 -9.47 -2.72
C LEU A 48 5.22 -10.03 -1.39
N PHE A 49 4.00 -10.59 -1.36
CA PHE A 49 3.35 -10.97 -0.10
C PHE A 49 2.58 -12.29 -0.10
N ARG A 50 2.33 -12.92 -1.26
CA ARG A 50 1.62 -14.23 -1.28
C ARG A 50 2.36 -15.24 -0.41
N GLY A 51 1.58 -16.08 0.28
CA GLY A 51 2.05 -17.14 1.16
C GLY A 51 2.47 -18.43 0.45
N GLY A 52 2.56 -19.53 1.20
CA GLY A 52 2.84 -20.86 0.66
C GLY A 52 4.21 -20.99 0.01
N VAL A 53 4.26 -21.63 -1.14
CA VAL A 53 5.51 -21.88 -1.89
C VAL A 53 6.19 -20.58 -2.33
N GLU A 54 5.42 -19.57 -2.73
CA GLU A 54 5.98 -18.27 -3.14
C GLU A 54 6.70 -17.58 -1.97
N ALA A 55 6.16 -17.69 -0.75
CA ALA A 55 6.83 -17.18 0.45
C ALA A 55 8.15 -17.90 0.73
N GLN A 56 8.21 -19.22 0.51
CA GLN A 56 9.44 -20.00 0.70
C GLN A 56 10.52 -19.59 -0.31
N ILE A 57 10.16 -19.41 -1.58
CA ILE A 57 11.07 -18.93 -2.63
C ILE A 57 11.59 -17.54 -2.26
N ARG A 58 10.69 -16.64 -1.86
CA ARG A 58 11.04 -15.27 -1.48
C ARG A 58 12.00 -15.22 -0.29
N ARG A 59 11.76 -16.05 0.74
CA ARG A 59 12.66 -16.19 1.90
C ARG A 59 14.06 -16.61 1.47
N LYS A 60 14.18 -17.61 0.60
CA LYS A 60 15.47 -18.07 0.10
C LYS A 60 16.20 -17.01 -0.72
N LEU A 61 15.49 -16.33 -1.63
CA LEU A 61 16.05 -15.24 -2.41
C LEU A 61 16.59 -14.10 -1.54
N LEU A 62 15.90 -13.79 -0.44
CA LEU A 62 16.33 -12.78 0.53
C LEU A 62 17.53 -13.27 1.36
N ALA A 63 17.51 -14.52 1.84
CA ALA A 63 18.60 -15.12 2.60
C ALA A 63 19.90 -15.22 1.78
N ASP A 64 19.79 -15.54 0.49
CA ASP A 64 20.90 -15.56 -0.45
C ASP A 64 21.35 -14.14 -0.90
N GLY A 65 20.67 -13.10 -0.44
CA GLY A 65 20.99 -11.71 -0.76
C GLY A 65 20.75 -11.32 -2.21
N HIS A 66 19.86 -12.03 -2.92
CA HIS A 66 19.64 -11.76 -4.35
C HIS A 66 18.69 -10.57 -4.61
N ILE A 67 17.76 -10.28 -3.71
CA ILE A 67 16.84 -9.14 -3.89
C ILE A 67 17.55 -7.85 -3.48
N ASP A 68 17.75 -6.95 -4.45
CA ASP A 68 18.43 -5.66 -4.24
C ASP A 68 17.44 -4.51 -4.05
N THR A 69 16.42 -4.43 -4.93
CA THR A 69 15.48 -3.31 -4.91
C THR A 69 14.07 -3.76 -5.30
N VAL A 70 13.07 -3.19 -4.66
CA VAL A 70 11.65 -3.35 -4.97
C VAL A 70 11.09 -1.98 -5.36
N ILE A 71 10.59 -1.85 -6.59
CA ILE A 71 10.05 -0.59 -7.11
C ILE A 71 8.57 -0.79 -7.41
N GLY A 72 7.69 -0.08 -6.70
CA GLY A 72 6.27 -0.04 -6.98
C GLY A 72 5.95 0.93 -8.09
N LEU A 73 5.19 0.49 -9.07
CA LEU A 73 4.77 1.28 -10.20
C LEU A 73 3.27 1.63 -10.11
N PRO A 74 2.84 2.71 -10.77
CA PRO A 74 1.42 3.08 -10.82
C PRO A 74 0.55 1.96 -11.40
N ALA A 75 -0.70 1.91 -10.94
CA ALA A 75 -1.72 1.08 -11.58
C ALA A 75 -2.01 1.58 -13.00
N ASN A 76 -2.65 0.72 -13.79
CA ASN A 76 -3.13 1.07 -15.13
C ASN A 76 -2.04 1.57 -16.10
N LEU A 77 -0.83 0.98 -16.03
CA LEU A 77 0.26 1.25 -16.97
C LEU A 77 0.21 0.36 -18.22
N PHE A 78 -0.47 -0.78 -18.18
CA PHE A 78 -0.48 -1.77 -19.25
C PHE A 78 -1.83 -1.82 -19.97
N TYR A 79 -1.81 -2.07 -21.28
CA TYR A 79 -3.03 -2.11 -22.10
C TYR A 79 -4.02 -3.21 -21.71
N SER A 80 -3.50 -4.33 -21.20
CA SER A 80 -4.29 -5.53 -20.92
C SER A 80 -4.77 -5.65 -19.47
N THR A 81 -4.24 -4.83 -18.57
CA THR A 81 -4.56 -4.94 -17.14
C THR A 81 -4.40 -3.61 -16.41
N GLY A 82 -5.36 -3.33 -15.52
CA GLY A 82 -5.30 -2.14 -14.63
C GLY A 82 -4.60 -2.40 -13.31
N ILE A 83 -4.11 -3.62 -13.03
CA ILE A 83 -3.48 -3.93 -11.74
C ILE A 83 -2.13 -3.20 -11.59
N PRO A 84 -1.77 -2.78 -10.38
CA PRO A 84 -0.44 -2.27 -10.11
C PRO A 84 0.60 -3.38 -10.22
N VAL A 85 1.79 -3.03 -10.68
CA VAL A 85 2.92 -3.94 -10.82
C VAL A 85 4.14 -3.40 -10.07
N CYS A 86 5.11 -4.27 -9.84
CA CYS A 86 6.39 -3.89 -9.28
C CYS A 86 7.54 -4.35 -10.20
N ILE A 87 8.68 -3.68 -10.07
CA ILE A 87 9.94 -4.16 -10.60
C ILE A 87 10.73 -4.74 -9.43
N LEU A 88 11.14 -6.01 -9.56
CA LEU A 88 12.14 -6.61 -8.70
C LEU A 88 13.51 -6.52 -9.38
N VAL A 89 14.46 -5.91 -8.69
CA VAL A 89 15.87 -5.88 -9.13
C VAL A 89 16.64 -6.90 -8.33
N LEU A 90 17.28 -7.83 -9.05
CA LEU A 90 18.09 -8.90 -8.47
C LEU A 90 19.54 -8.76 -8.86
N LYS A 91 20.43 -9.10 -7.91
CA LYS A 91 21.89 -9.14 -8.09
C LYS A 91 22.45 -10.40 -7.43
N LYS A 92 23.41 -11.06 -8.08
CA LYS A 92 24.18 -12.14 -7.43
C LYS A 92 25.34 -11.62 -6.58
N CYS A 93 25.89 -10.47 -6.95
CA CYS A 93 27.06 -9.85 -6.29
C CYS A 93 26.70 -8.74 -5.32
N LYS A 94 25.51 -8.78 -4.73
CA LYS A 94 25.08 -7.77 -3.77
C LYS A 94 26.00 -7.74 -2.54
N LYS A 95 26.44 -6.55 -2.15
CA LYS A 95 27.37 -6.35 -1.02
C LYS A 95 26.69 -5.87 0.25
N SER A 96 25.49 -5.30 0.15
CA SER A 96 24.71 -4.80 1.28
C SER A 96 23.64 -5.81 1.70
N ASP A 97 23.29 -5.82 2.96
CA ASP A 97 22.23 -6.66 3.55
C ASP A 97 20.85 -5.98 3.57
N ASP A 98 20.75 -4.79 3.00
CA ASP A 98 19.52 -4.02 2.92
C ASP A 98 18.80 -4.21 1.57
N VAL A 99 17.49 -4.00 1.54
CA VAL A 99 16.68 -3.90 0.34
C VAL A 99 16.20 -2.46 0.20
N LEU A 100 16.38 -1.87 -0.99
CA LEU A 100 15.82 -0.56 -1.29
C LEU A 100 14.37 -0.69 -1.76
N PHE A 101 13.46 -0.01 -1.09
CA PHE A 101 12.07 0.13 -1.52
C PHE A 101 11.88 1.50 -2.14
N ILE A 102 11.27 1.55 -3.33
CA ILE A 102 10.88 2.78 -4.04
C ILE A 102 9.38 2.70 -4.32
N ASN A 103 8.62 3.64 -3.83
CA ASN A 103 7.19 3.75 -4.09
C ASN A 103 6.91 4.85 -5.12
N ALA A 104 6.83 4.47 -6.39
CA ALA A 104 6.48 5.38 -7.47
C ALA A 104 5.00 5.28 -7.89
N ALA A 105 4.14 4.65 -7.07
CA ALA A 105 2.74 4.38 -7.40
C ALA A 105 1.91 5.63 -7.70
N GLU A 106 2.25 6.78 -7.09
CA GLU A 106 1.55 8.05 -7.28
C GLU A 106 2.22 8.98 -8.32
N HIS A 107 3.36 8.56 -8.89
CA HIS A 107 4.13 9.37 -9.83
C HIS A 107 3.85 8.97 -11.28
N PHE A 108 2.80 9.54 -11.85
CA PHE A 108 2.40 9.26 -13.25
C PHE A 108 1.67 10.46 -13.87
N VAL A 109 1.57 10.42 -15.20
CA VAL A 109 0.67 11.30 -15.95
C VAL A 109 -0.58 10.51 -16.27
N LYS A 110 -1.74 11.04 -15.85
CA LYS A 110 -3.03 10.44 -16.17
C LYS A 110 -3.38 10.70 -17.62
N ASP A 111 -3.68 9.66 -18.36
CA ASP A 111 -4.17 9.74 -19.73
C ASP A 111 -5.57 9.09 -19.81
N LYS A 112 -6.29 9.32 -20.93
CA LYS A 112 -7.71 8.92 -21.09
C LYS A 112 -7.96 7.42 -20.90
N ARG A 113 -7.01 6.57 -21.30
CA ARG A 113 -7.16 5.11 -21.31
C ARG A 113 -6.23 4.39 -20.34
N GLN A 114 -5.07 4.96 -20.06
CA GLN A 114 -4.06 4.36 -19.18
C GLN A 114 -3.17 5.44 -18.57
N ASN A 115 -2.50 5.12 -17.46
CA ASN A 115 -1.49 5.97 -16.88
C ASN A 115 -0.16 5.85 -17.68
N ARG A 116 0.67 6.87 -17.62
CA ARG A 116 1.96 6.92 -18.29
C ARG A 116 3.04 7.46 -17.37
N LEU A 117 4.20 6.84 -17.38
CA LEU A 117 5.39 7.40 -16.77
C LEU A 117 5.97 8.46 -17.70
N ALA A 118 6.14 9.68 -17.21
CA ALA A 118 6.93 10.71 -17.89
C ALA A 118 8.41 10.42 -17.68
N GLU A 119 9.26 10.99 -18.54
CA GLU A 119 10.72 10.86 -18.44
C GLU A 119 11.25 11.28 -17.06
N SER A 120 10.74 12.38 -16.51
CA SER A 120 11.08 12.85 -15.17
C SER A 120 10.77 11.83 -14.06
N HIS A 121 9.69 11.04 -14.20
CA HIS A 121 9.36 9.97 -13.24
C HIS A 121 10.37 8.82 -13.34
N ILE A 122 10.75 8.46 -14.57
CA ILE A 122 11.74 7.41 -14.84
C ILE A 122 13.11 7.84 -14.31
N ASP A 123 13.53 9.07 -14.61
CA ASP A 123 14.79 9.63 -14.12
C ASP A 123 14.87 9.66 -12.60
N ARG A 124 13.79 10.03 -11.93
CA ARG A 124 13.71 10.00 -10.47
C ARG A 124 13.89 8.58 -9.92
N ILE A 125 13.22 7.60 -10.51
CA ILE A 125 13.37 6.19 -10.12
C ILE A 125 14.83 5.75 -10.30
N ILE A 126 15.42 6.05 -11.46
CA ILE A 126 16.79 5.66 -11.79
C ILE A 126 17.81 6.33 -10.86
N ALA A 127 17.66 7.63 -10.61
CA ALA A 127 18.53 8.37 -9.70
C ALA A 127 18.45 7.79 -8.28
N THR A 128 17.23 7.60 -7.75
CA THR A 128 17.01 7.01 -6.43
C THR A 128 17.61 5.60 -6.34
N TYR A 129 17.44 4.78 -7.37
CA TYR A 129 18.04 3.44 -7.44
C TYR A 129 19.57 3.47 -7.42
N ARG A 130 20.19 4.36 -8.22
CA ARG A 130 21.66 4.48 -8.33
C ARG A 130 22.29 4.98 -7.05
N ASP A 131 21.70 6.03 -6.49
CA ASP A 131 22.25 6.72 -5.32
C ASP A 131 21.80 6.08 -4.00
N ARG A 132 20.83 5.14 -4.04
CA ARG A 132 20.20 4.48 -2.89
C ARG A 132 19.72 5.48 -1.84
N THR A 133 19.18 6.60 -2.30
CA THR A 133 18.72 7.69 -1.42
C THR A 133 17.42 7.33 -0.72
N GLU A 134 17.31 7.73 0.54
CA GLU A 134 16.07 7.67 1.29
C GLU A 134 15.34 9.01 1.16
N GLN A 135 14.07 8.93 0.79
CA GLN A 135 13.18 10.07 0.66
C GLN A 135 11.86 9.74 1.33
N GLU A 136 11.40 10.62 2.18
CA GLU A 136 10.12 10.49 2.86
C GLU A 136 9.00 10.22 1.85
N ARG A 137 8.13 9.25 2.17
CA ARG A 137 6.97 8.84 1.35
C ARG A 137 7.31 8.31 -0.05
N TYR A 138 8.62 8.16 -0.38
CA TYR A 138 9.05 7.73 -1.70
C TYR A 138 10.02 6.56 -1.67
N SER A 139 11.07 6.61 -0.86
CA SER A 139 12.06 5.53 -0.84
C SER A 139 12.69 5.33 0.54
N ARG A 140 12.95 4.06 0.86
CA ARG A 140 13.57 3.66 2.13
C ARG A 140 14.46 2.45 1.92
N ARG A 141 15.61 2.44 2.60
CA ARG A 141 16.48 1.28 2.74
C ARG A 141 16.05 0.48 3.96
N VAL A 142 15.80 -0.79 3.79
CA VAL A 142 15.29 -1.66 4.85
C VAL A 142 16.26 -2.80 5.07
N SER A 143 16.71 -2.98 6.30
CA SER A 143 17.61 -4.08 6.67
C SER A 143 16.91 -5.44 6.51
N LEU A 144 17.68 -6.48 6.25
CA LEU A 144 17.14 -7.84 6.20
C LEU A 144 16.48 -8.23 7.54
N GLY A 145 17.02 -7.77 8.68
CA GLY A 145 16.43 -8.00 10.00
C GLY A 145 14.99 -7.50 10.08
N GLU A 146 14.73 -6.26 9.67
CA GLU A 146 13.36 -5.70 9.65
C GLU A 146 12.43 -6.48 8.71
N ILE A 147 12.94 -6.98 7.58
CA ILE A 147 12.16 -7.79 6.64
C ILE A 147 11.83 -9.16 7.26
N VAL A 148 12.74 -9.75 8.01
CA VAL A 148 12.53 -11.01 8.75
C VAL A 148 11.43 -10.83 9.80
N ASP A 149 11.48 -9.75 10.59
CA ASP A 149 10.47 -9.43 11.61
C ASP A 149 9.06 -9.26 11.03
N LYS A 150 8.98 -8.88 9.76
CA LYS A 150 7.73 -8.77 8.98
C LYS A 150 7.41 -10.02 8.14
N ASP A 151 7.94 -11.19 8.53
CA ASP A 151 7.72 -12.49 7.89
C ASP A 151 8.08 -12.50 6.39
N TYR A 152 9.19 -11.86 6.03
CA TYR A 152 9.68 -11.74 4.64
C TYR A 152 8.65 -11.15 3.67
N ASN A 153 7.74 -10.37 4.18
CA ASN A 153 6.75 -9.66 3.37
C ASN A 153 7.39 -8.42 2.76
N LEU A 154 7.39 -8.32 1.44
CA LEU A 154 7.98 -7.21 0.68
C LEU A 154 6.92 -6.19 0.20
N ASN A 155 5.71 -6.22 0.75
CA ASN A 155 4.70 -5.22 0.38
C ASN A 155 5.22 -3.81 0.70
N ILE A 156 5.32 -2.98 -0.33
CA ILE A 156 5.97 -1.67 -0.30
C ILE A 156 5.34 -0.75 0.74
N SER A 157 4.02 -0.77 0.88
CA SER A 157 3.29 0.07 1.84
C SER A 157 3.65 -0.21 3.31
N ARG A 158 4.26 -1.36 3.62
CA ARG A 158 4.77 -1.67 4.96
C ARG A 158 6.07 -0.96 5.31
N TYR A 159 6.77 -0.42 4.32
CA TYR A 159 8.08 0.21 4.46
C TYR A 159 8.09 1.67 4.01
N VAL A 160 7.29 1.99 3.01
CA VAL A 160 7.15 3.35 2.46
C VAL A 160 5.66 3.68 2.43
N SER A 161 5.21 4.42 3.45
CA SER A 161 3.83 4.93 3.52
C SER A 161 3.70 6.16 2.61
N THR A 162 2.64 6.24 1.83
CA THR A 162 2.25 7.45 1.09
C THR A 162 1.22 8.27 1.86
N ALA A 163 0.70 7.74 2.98
CA ALA A 163 -0.24 8.48 3.82
C ALA A 163 0.40 9.79 4.31
N GLU A 164 -0.33 10.87 4.21
CA GLU A 164 0.01 12.09 4.93
C GLU A 164 -0.24 11.84 6.42
N ASP A 165 0.69 12.28 7.26
CA ASP A 165 0.42 12.34 8.68
C ASP A 165 -0.78 13.29 8.84
N GLU A 166 -1.88 12.75 9.35
CA GLU A 166 -3.01 13.62 9.71
C GLU A 166 -2.49 14.62 10.75
N PRO A 167 -2.83 15.92 10.59
CA PRO A 167 -2.43 16.91 11.58
C PRO A 167 -2.92 16.43 12.95
N GLU A 168 -2.04 16.48 13.93
CA GLU A 168 -2.34 16.10 15.29
C GLU A 168 -3.53 16.96 15.78
N VAL A 169 -4.66 16.31 16.00
CA VAL A 169 -5.87 17.00 16.43
C VAL A 169 -5.74 17.25 17.91
N ASP A 170 -5.68 18.52 18.31
CA ASP A 170 -5.77 18.91 19.71
C ASP A 170 -7.20 18.65 20.21
N LEU A 171 -7.34 17.58 20.99
CA LEU A 171 -8.64 17.17 21.53
C LEU A 171 -9.24 18.21 22.46
N ASP A 172 -8.42 18.97 23.17
CA ASP A 172 -8.87 20.02 24.08
C ASP A 172 -9.42 21.21 23.29
N GLU A 173 -8.77 21.59 22.19
CA GLU A 173 -9.27 22.65 21.29
C GLU A 173 -10.61 22.24 20.65
N VAL A 174 -10.70 21.02 20.12
CA VAL A 174 -11.94 20.48 19.56
C VAL A 174 -13.05 20.39 20.59
N HIS A 175 -12.73 19.99 21.81
CA HIS A 175 -13.71 19.95 22.90
C HIS A 175 -14.23 21.34 23.28
N GLN A 176 -13.36 22.33 23.36
CA GLN A 176 -13.76 23.71 23.62
C GLN A 176 -14.66 24.28 22.53
N GLU A 177 -14.34 23.97 21.27
CA GLU A 177 -15.15 24.38 20.12
C GLU A 177 -16.52 23.72 20.15
N LEU A 178 -16.60 22.43 20.48
CA LEU A 178 -17.87 21.72 20.68
C LEU A 178 -18.74 22.37 21.75
N VAL A 179 -18.16 22.66 22.92
CA VAL A 179 -18.86 23.33 24.02
C VAL A 179 -19.39 24.71 23.59
N ARG A 180 -18.59 25.46 22.83
CA ARG A 180 -19.00 26.76 22.28
C ARG A 180 -20.20 26.62 21.33
N ILE A 181 -20.12 25.67 20.39
CA ILE A 181 -21.19 25.43 19.40
C ILE A 181 -22.48 24.98 20.11
N GLU A 182 -22.40 24.12 21.13
CA GLU A 182 -23.56 23.70 21.91
C GLU A 182 -24.22 24.87 22.65
N ALA A 183 -23.43 25.77 23.22
CA ALA A 183 -23.94 26.96 23.86
C ALA A 183 -24.64 27.91 22.87
N GLU A 184 -24.06 28.14 21.71
CA GLU A 184 -24.64 28.94 20.64
C GLU A 184 -25.97 28.33 20.12
N LEU A 185 -26.00 27.00 19.94
CA LEU A 185 -27.19 26.26 19.54
C LEU A 185 -28.32 26.40 20.58
N ALA A 186 -27.97 26.23 21.86
CA ALA A 186 -28.95 26.39 22.95
C ALA A 186 -29.55 27.82 22.98
N ALA A 187 -28.69 28.83 22.82
CA ALA A 187 -29.13 30.23 22.76
C ALA A 187 -30.03 30.50 21.54
N ALA A 188 -29.64 30.02 20.37
CA ALA A 188 -30.43 30.17 19.15
C ALA A 188 -31.78 29.44 19.24
N THR A 189 -31.79 28.21 19.77
CA THR A 189 -33.02 27.44 20.00
C THR A 189 -33.95 28.14 21.00
N GLY A 190 -33.37 28.66 22.09
CA GLY A 190 -34.14 29.43 23.06
C GLY A 190 -34.77 30.70 22.48
N ALA A 191 -34.04 31.44 21.67
CA ALA A 191 -34.56 32.62 20.96
C ALA A 191 -35.67 32.24 19.99
N HIS A 192 -35.45 31.16 19.22
CA HIS A 192 -36.44 30.68 18.25
C HIS A 192 -37.74 30.20 18.93
N ASN A 193 -37.63 29.48 20.04
CA ASN A 193 -38.77 28.95 20.78
C ASN A 193 -39.65 30.07 21.35
N LYS A 194 -39.10 31.21 21.71
CA LYS A 194 -39.90 32.39 22.12
C LYS A 194 -40.83 32.86 20.98
N PHE A 195 -40.34 32.90 19.75
CA PHE A 195 -41.17 33.27 18.60
C PHE A 195 -42.23 32.19 18.30
N LEU A 196 -41.91 30.91 18.46
CA LEU A 196 -42.88 29.83 18.29
C LEU A 196 -44.01 29.91 19.33
N GLU A 197 -43.69 30.22 20.58
CA GLU A 197 -44.65 30.40 21.65
C GLU A 197 -45.61 31.61 21.37
N GLU A 198 -45.06 32.73 20.90
CA GLU A 198 -45.84 33.90 20.50
C GLU A 198 -46.83 33.60 19.35
N LEU A 199 -46.45 32.66 18.46
CA LEU A 199 -47.28 32.22 17.36
C LEU A 199 -48.22 31.04 17.70
N GLY A 200 -48.18 30.55 18.96
CA GLY A 200 -48.97 29.39 19.39
C GLY A 200 -48.49 28.07 18.81
N LEU A 201 -47.23 27.99 18.35
CA LEU A 201 -46.64 26.81 17.76
C LEU A 201 -45.84 26.02 18.82
N ARG A 202 -45.59 24.73 18.52
CA ARG A 202 -44.81 23.88 19.40
C ARG A 202 -43.34 24.29 19.40
N PRO A 203 -42.68 24.45 20.57
CA PRO A 203 -41.27 24.75 20.64
C PRO A 203 -40.42 23.56 20.16
N LEU A 204 -39.21 23.85 19.66
CA LEU A 204 -38.22 22.86 19.33
C LEU A 204 -37.67 22.23 20.63
N PRO A 205 -37.32 20.93 20.61
CA PRO A 205 -36.72 20.28 21.78
C PRO A 205 -35.36 20.90 22.11
N SER A 206 -35.13 21.21 23.37
CA SER A 206 -33.83 21.72 23.85
C SER A 206 -32.88 20.56 24.16
N GLY A 207 -31.70 20.55 23.53
CA GLY A 207 -30.63 19.60 23.81
C GLY A 207 -30.48 18.45 22.80
N ALA A 208 -29.40 17.70 22.87
CA ALA A 208 -28.99 16.63 21.96
C ALA A 208 -29.97 15.44 21.81
N ALA A 209 -31.07 15.42 22.58
CA ALA A 209 -32.13 14.40 22.47
C ALA A 209 -33.00 14.52 21.21
N GLY A 210 -32.87 15.59 20.42
CA GLY A 210 -33.72 15.85 19.23
C GLY A 210 -33.14 15.35 17.91
N LEU A 211 -31.93 14.81 17.85
CA LEU A 211 -31.26 14.40 16.60
C LEU A 211 -31.39 12.92 16.26
N VAL A 212 -32.11 12.14 17.08
CA VAL A 212 -32.48 10.76 16.69
C VAL A 212 -33.76 10.83 15.87
N GLY A 213 -33.61 10.88 14.55
CA GLY A 213 -34.71 10.77 13.62
C GLY A 213 -35.46 9.43 13.82
N PRO A 214 -36.78 9.42 13.65
CA PRO A 214 -37.56 8.16 13.66
C PRO A 214 -37.30 7.43 12.35
N GLY A 215 -36.59 6.33 12.40
CA GLY A 215 -36.46 5.57 11.17
C GLY A 215 -35.42 4.46 11.17
N ALA A 216 -35.64 3.44 11.94
CA ALA A 216 -35.37 2.06 11.59
C ALA A 216 -36.09 1.17 12.63
N GLY A 217 -37.39 1.17 12.51
CA GLY A 217 -38.27 0.22 13.18
C GLY A 217 -38.41 -1.01 12.34
N ASP A 218 -38.03 -2.10 12.92
CA ASP A 218 -38.73 -3.36 12.93
C ASP A 218 -39.27 -3.88 11.59
N SER A 219 -38.59 -4.86 11.04
CA SER A 219 -39.24 -5.94 10.31
C SER A 219 -38.69 -7.27 10.87
N ALA A 220 -39.29 -7.61 12.02
CA ALA A 220 -39.28 -8.98 12.52
C ALA A 220 -40.31 -9.83 11.73
N GLU A 221 -39.87 -11.00 11.41
CA GLU A 221 -40.63 -12.27 11.35
C GLU A 221 -41.97 -12.31 10.58
N THR A 222 -41.98 -13.07 9.53
CA THR A 222 -42.86 -14.27 9.48
C THR A 222 -42.64 -15.10 8.21
N GLU A 223 -42.55 -16.41 8.46
CA GLU A 223 -42.68 -17.59 7.59
C GLU A 223 -41.52 -17.94 6.66
#